data_c088946ef396354e1ce501b758fe1eda
#
_entry.id   c088946ef396354e1ce501b758fe1eda
#
_cell.length_a   1.000
_cell.length_b   1.000
_cell.length_c   1.000
_cell.angle_alpha   90.00
_cell.angle_beta   90.00
_cell.angle_gamma   90.00
#
_symmetry.space_group_name_H-M   'P 1'
#
loop_
_entity.id
_entity.type
_entity.pdbx_description
1 polymer ?
#
loop_
_entity_poly.entity_id
_entity_poly.type
_entity_poly.pdbx_seq_one_letter_code
_entity_poly.pdbx_strand_id
1 'polypeptide(L)'
;MKKLLLAVAFTAMLASLAAAQQIIDPRVADLVQAGKIRVGVHSIMYTNDPQTGELRAASTGIILLDIARTLGARIGVEVLPVGHPTIPEMLTCLAVGACDMGFMGPDRSRGGVDFSPPILQLDYTFLVPAGSSIQHVADADRLGIRIAVVRDHASTLTLSRIFKHAQMVYAATPEPTFELLRTEQADAFASIRAVLLGYAPKLPGSRVLEDITTGPIFSAWRCRRVKLRG
;
A
#
# COMPACT_ATOMS: atom_id res chain seq x y z
N MET A 1 -17.51 41.31 46.34
CA MET A 1 -18.15 40.44 45.33
C MET A 1 -17.44 40.43 43.96
N LYS A 2 -17.03 41.57 43.35
CA LYS A 2 -16.33 41.59 42.05
C LYS A 2 -14.99 40.87 42.02
N LYS A 3 -14.18 40.87 43.09
CA LYS A 3 -12.88 40.17 43.18
C LYS A 3 -13.03 38.65 43.26
N LEU A 4 -14.12 38.14 43.84
CA LEU A 4 -14.39 36.69 43.93
C LEU A 4 -14.81 36.11 42.57
N LEU A 5 -15.60 36.87 41.80
CA LEU A 5 -16.02 36.48 40.44
C LEU A 5 -14.85 36.40 39.44
N LEU A 6 -13.86 37.29 39.58
CA LEU A 6 -12.66 37.24 38.72
C LEU A 6 -11.78 36.01 39.01
N ALA A 7 -11.65 35.62 40.28
CA ALA A 7 -10.86 34.46 40.67
C ALA A 7 -11.47 33.15 40.15
N VAL A 8 -12.80 32.99 40.18
CA VAL A 8 -13.53 31.83 39.69
C VAL A 8 -13.44 31.75 38.17
N ALA A 9 -13.51 32.84 37.43
CA ALA A 9 -13.35 32.85 35.98
C ALA A 9 -11.94 32.47 35.54
N PHE A 10 -10.91 32.88 36.28
CA PHE A 10 -9.51 32.55 35.96
C PHE A 10 -9.19 31.08 36.22
N THR A 11 -9.73 30.49 37.30
CA THR A 11 -9.57 29.05 37.59
C THR A 11 -10.32 28.16 36.59
N ALA A 12 -11.49 28.56 36.11
CA ALA A 12 -12.24 27.87 35.08
C ALA A 12 -11.51 27.87 33.72
N MET A 13 -10.82 28.98 33.39
CA MET A 13 -10.05 29.09 32.15
C MET A 13 -8.78 28.24 32.19
N LEU A 14 -8.11 28.12 33.32
CA LEU A 14 -6.96 27.21 33.50
C LEU A 14 -7.35 25.73 33.47
N ALA A 15 -8.51 25.36 33.99
CA ALA A 15 -9.04 24.00 33.93
C ALA A 15 -9.39 23.60 32.49
N SER A 16 -9.85 24.51 31.64
CA SER A 16 -10.15 24.26 30.24
C SER A 16 -8.89 24.01 29.41
N LEU A 17 -7.76 24.63 29.75
CA LEU A 17 -6.47 24.40 29.11
C LEU A 17 -5.86 23.02 29.50
N ALA A 18 -6.11 22.50 30.70
CA ALA A 18 -5.64 21.20 31.15
C ALA A 18 -6.41 20.03 30.53
N ALA A 19 -7.67 20.22 30.12
CA ALA A 19 -8.50 19.21 29.51
C ALA A 19 -8.12 18.87 28.03
N ALA A 20 -7.26 19.68 27.41
CA ALA A 20 -6.86 19.53 26.01
C ALA A 20 -5.52 18.78 25.83
N GLN A 21 -4.91 18.28 26.88
CA GLN A 21 -3.80 17.32 26.74
C GLN A 21 -4.37 15.95 26.39
N GLN A 22 -4.77 15.79 25.13
CA GLN A 22 -4.88 14.44 24.56
C GLN A 22 -3.55 13.73 24.81
N ILE A 23 -3.62 12.58 25.49
CA ILE A 23 -2.45 11.69 25.61
C ILE A 23 -2.12 11.27 24.17
N ILE A 24 -1.23 12.02 23.53
CA ILE A 24 -0.74 11.68 22.19
C ILE A 24 0.15 10.45 22.39
N ASP A 25 -0.20 9.37 21.71
CA ASP A 25 0.65 8.17 21.64
C ASP A 25 2.10 8.61 21.33
N PRO A 26 3.12 8.17 22.08
CA PRO A 26 4.51 8.57 21.85
C PRO A 26 4.97 8.41 20.40
N ARG A 27 4.41 7.44 19.68
CA ARG A 27 4.69 7.22 18.25
C ARG A 27 4.18 8.36 17.37
N VAL A 28 3.04 8.96 17.74
CA VAL A 28 2.47 10.13 17.06
C VAL A 28 3.21 11.40 17.46
N ALA A 29 3.63 11.51 18.71
CA ALA A 29 4.40 12.68 19.19
C ALA A 29 5.68 12.90 18.37
N ASP A 30 6.40 11.85 18.05
CA ASP A 30 7.60 11.91 17.18
C ASP A 30 7.30 12.47 15.79
N LEU A 31 6.15 12.10 15.19
CA LEU A 31 5.71 12.60 13.87
C LEU A 31 5.32 14.08 13.95
N VAL A 32 4.59 14.46 15.00
CA VAL A 32 4.19 15.86 15.23
C VAL A 32 5.42 16.74 15.44
N GLN A 33 6.41 16.27 16.22
CA GLN A 33 7.67 16.97 16.42
C GLN A 33 8.48 17.12 15.11
N ALA A 34 8.46 16.10 14.26
CA ALA A 34 9.11 16.12 12.96
C ALA A 34 8.37 17.00 11.94
N GLY A 35 7.11 17.37 12.20
CA GLY A 35 6.25 18.17 11.32
C GLY A 35 5.85 17.46 10.02
N LYS A 36 6.18 16.19 9.87
CA LYS A 36 5.95 15.42 8.64
C LYS A 36 5.82 13.92 8.88
N ILE A 37 5.12 13.27 7.96
CA ILE A 37 5.03 11.81 7.85
C ILE A 37 5.48 11.37 6.45
N ARG A 38 6.52 10.54 6.37
CA ARG A 38 7.05 9.99 5.12
C ARG A 38 6.33 8.70 4.79
N VAL A 39 5.59 8.70 3.68
CA VAL A 39 4.71 7.60 3.28
C VAL A 39 5.33 6.84 2.12
N GLY A 40 5.83 5.63 2.40
CA GLY A 40 6.34 4.72 1.36
C GLY A 40 5.20 4.27 0.43
N VAL A 41 5.40 4.44 -0.86
CA VAL A 41 4.49 3.98 -1.92
C VAL A 41 5.29 3.15 -2.93
N HIS A 42 4.72 2.05 -3.41
CA HIS A 42 5.40 1.19 -4.38
C HIS A 42 4.79 1.30 -5.79
N SER A 43 5.48 0.75 -6.77
CA SER A 43 5.29 1.00 -8.21
C SER A 43 3.87 0.91 -8.77
N ILE A 44 2.94 0.15 -8.13
CA ILE A 44 1.53 0.12 -8.57
C ILE A 44 0.71 1.31 -8.06
N MET A 45 1.25 2.11 -7.16
CA MET A 45 0.55 3.20 -6.49
C MET A 45 0.91 4.57 -7.06
N TYR A 46 1.97 4.67 -7.85
CA TYR A 46 2.43 5.93 -8.41
C TYR A 46 3.03 5.80 -9.80
N THR A 47 3.10 6.91 -10.48
CA THR A 47 3.91 7.13 -11.69
C THR A 47 4.79 8.34 -11.46
N ASN A 48 5.90 8.44 -12.17
CA ASN A 48 6.67 9.66 -12.22
C ASN A 48 6.22 10.50 -13.43
N ASP A 49 6.07 11.79 -13.23
CA ASP A 49 5.85 12.72 -14.32
C ASP A 49 7.06 12.64 -15.28
N PRO A 50 6.85 12.39 -16.57
CA PRO A 50 7.94 12.18 -17.52
C PRO A 50 8.78 13.46 -17.77
N GLN A 51 8.24 14.65 -17.47
CA GLN A 51 8.92 15.92 -17.69
C GLN A 51 9.63 16.42 -16.43
N THR A 52 9.00 16.27 -15.25
CA THR A 52 9.52 16.81 -13.99
C THR A 52 10.14 15.74 -13.10
N GLY A 53 9.85 14.46 -13.34
CA GLY A 53 10.22 13.35 -12.45
C GLY A 53 9.38 13.30 -11.16
N GLU A 54 8.42 14.22 -10.99
CA GLU A 54 7.60 14.32 -9.80
C GLU A 54 6.70 13.08 -9.62
N LEU A 55 6.60 12.59 -8.38
CA LEU A 55 5.76 11.45 -8.04
C LEU A 55 4.28 11.86 -8.09
N ARG A 56 3.52 11.16 -8.92
CA ARG A 56 2.06 11.30 -9.03
C ARG A 56 1.38 10.02 -8.59
N ALA A 57 0.37 10.16 -7.75
CA ALA A 57 -0.47 9.03 -7.36
C ALA A 57 -1.18 8.44 -8.59
N ALA A 58 -1.21 7.11 -8.67
CA ALA A 58 -1.85 6.37 -9.74
C ALA A 58 -2.67 5.20 -9.18
N SER A 59 -3.72 4.80 -9.89
CA SER A 59 -4.56 3.66 -9.51
C SER A 59 -5.03 3.75 -8.05
N THR A 60 -4.83 2.68 -7.28
CA THR A 60 -5.17 2.63 -5.84
C THR A 60 -4.37 3.60 -4.98
N GLY A 61 -3.22 4.07 -5.45
CA GLY A 61 -2.39 5.03 -4.74
C GLY A 61 -3.09 6.37 -4.49
N ILE A 62 -4.03 6.76 -5.35
CA ILE A 62 -4.83 7.98 -5.16
C ILE A 62 -5.58 7.91 -3.82
N ILE A 63 -6.36 6.84 -3.62
CA ILE A 63 -7.15 6.64 -2.39
C ILE A 63 -6.24 6.51 -1.16
N LEU A 64 -5.15 5.74 -1.28
CA LEU A 64 -4.25 5.48 -0.17
C LEU A 64 -3.50 6.75 0.28
N LEU A 65 -3.06 7.59 -0.66
CA LEU A 65 -2.44 8.87 -0.34
C LEU A 65 -3.45 9.87 0.24
N ASP A 66 -4.72 9.84 -0.15
CA ASP A 66 -5.76 10.68 0.46
C ASP A 66 -6.06 10.25 1.90
N ILE A 67 -6.02 8.95 2.19
CA ILE A 67 -6.08 8.46 3.57
C ILE A 67 -4.89 8.97 4.38
N ALA A 68 -3.67 8.91 3.84
CA ALA A 68 -2.48 9.42 4.51
C ALA A 68 -2.56 10.93 4.75
N ARG A 69 -3.02 11.71 3.76
CA ARG A 69 -3.23 13.17 3.89
C ARG A 69 -4.26 13.51 4.96
N THR A 70 -5.36 12.75 5.00
CA THR A 70 -6.39 12.92 6.03
C THR A 70 -5.82 12.64 7.42
N LEU A 71 -4.99 11.61 7.57
CA LEU A 71 -4.30 11.31 8.82
C LEU A 71 -3.32 12.44 9.19
N GLY A 72 -2.49 12.87 8.26
CA GLY A 72 -1.55 13.99 8.46
C GLY A 72 -2.25 15.28 8.91
N ALA A 73 -3.35 15.63 8.24
CA ALA A 73 -4.15 16.80 8.60
C ALA A 73 -4.72 16.72 10.03
N ARG A 74 -5.16 15.51 10.48
CA ARG A 74 -5.69 15.30 11.84
C ARG A 74 -4.65 15.50 12.93
N ILE A 75 -3.38 15.20 12.65
CA ILE A 75 -2.28 15.35 13.62
C ILE A 75 -1.39 16.57 13.34
N GLY A 76 -1.75 17.40 12.35
CA GLY A 76 -1.07 18.65 12.04
C GLY A 76 0.30 18.48 11.40
N VAL A 77 0.50 17.45 10.56
CA VAL A 77 1.78 17.20 9.89
C VAL A 77 1.63 17.13 8.37
N GLU A 78 2.70 17.47 7.65
CA GLU A 78 2.80 17.33 6.21
C GLU A 78 2.95 15.84 5.82
N VAL A 79 2.35 15.44 4.68
CA VAL A 79 2.51 14.10 4.11
C VAL A 79 3.44 14.14 2.91
N LEU A 80 4.56 13.42 3.02
CA LEU A 80 5.57 13.31 1.99
C LEU A 80 5.57 11.90 1.40
N PRO A 81 5.05 11.68 0.18
CA PRO A 81 5.15 10.40 -0.50
C PRO A 81 6.61 10.10 -0.89
N VAL A 82 7.05 8.87 -0.66
CA VAL A 82 8.38 8.37 -1.05
C VAL A 82 8.20 7.15 -1.94
N GLY A 83 8.54 7.28 -3.21
CA GLY A 83 8.39 6.23 -4.22
C GLY A 83 9.46 5.15 -4.09
N HIS A 84 9.03 3.89 -4.14
CA HIS A 84 9.90 2.71 -4.17
C HIS A 84 9.50 1.81 -5.33
N PRO A 85 10.40 1.41 -6.22
CA PRO A 85 10.09 0.50 -7.30
C PRO A 85 9.50 -0.83 -6.81
N THR A 86 9.99 -1.34 -5.68
CA THR A 86 9.63 -2.67 -5.18
C THR A 86 9.18 -2.65 -3.71
N ILE A 87 8.46 -3.70 -3.29
CA ILE A 87 8.07 -3.91 -1.89
C ILE A 87 9.29 -4.08 -0.96
N PRO A 88 10.34 -4.87 -1.31
CA PRO A 88 11.54 -4.97 -0.48
C PRO A 88 12.22 -3.63 -0.19
N GLU A 89 12.31 -2.73 -1.19
CA GLU A 89 12.87 -1.39 -0.99
C GLU A 89 12.02 -0.55 -0.03
N MET A 90 10.69 -0.62 -0.16
CA MET A 90 9.78 0.06 0.77
C MET A 90 9.89 -0.51 2.20
N LEU A 91 10.01 -1.83 2.36
CA LEU A 91 10.26 -2.46 3.67
C LEU A 91 11.60 -2.02 4.26
N THR A 92 12.64 -1.90 3.44
CA THR A 92 13.94 -1.36 3.87
C THR A 92 13.79 0.08 4.34
N CYS A 93 13.06 0.93 3.60
CA CYS A 93 12.78 2.31 4.00
C CYS A 93 12.12 2.39 5.39
N LEU A 94 11.12 1.53 5.64
CA LEU A 94 10.47 1.41 6.95
C LEU A 94 11.44 0.91 8.03
N ALA A 95 12.24 -0.11 7.74
CA ALA A 95 13.15 -0.73 8.70
C ALA A 95 14.23 0.25 9.19
N VAL A 96 14.83 1.03 8.29
CA VAL A 96 15.87 2.03 8.63
C VAL A 96 15.28 3.37 9.12
N GLY A 97 13.95 3.54 9.07
CA GLY A 97 13.26 4.75 9.48
C GLY A 97 13.39 5.93 8.53
N ALA A 98 13.65 5.65 7.28
CA ALA A 98 13.56 6.64 6.20
C ALA A 98 12.09 6.86 5.77
N CYS A 99 11.21 5.87 5.94
CA CYS A 99 9.76 5.98 5.90
C CYS A 99 9.14 5.76 7.28
N ASP A 100 8.02 6.43 7.56
CA ASP A 100 7.28 6.32 8.81
C ASP A 100 6.09 5.37 8.69
N MET A 101 5.48 5.31 7.50
CA MET A 101 4.43 4.36 7.15
C MET A 101 4.51 3.95 5.67
N GLY A 102 3.80 2.89 5.31
CA GLY A 102 3.64 2.44 3.92
C GLY A 102 2.35 1.64 3.75
N PHE A 103 1.89 1.50 2.53
CA PHE A 103 0.69 0.74 2.20
C PHE A 103 1.05 -0.56 1.48
N MET A 104 0.63 -1.69 2.02
CA MET A 104 0.87 -3.01 1.43
C MET A 104 -0.11 -4.05 1.97
N GLY A 105 -0.27 -5.15 1.25
CA GLY A 105 -0.96 -6.31 1.81
C GLY A 105 -0.14 -6.93 2.95
N PRO A 106 -0.78 -7.39 4.03
CA PRO A 106 -0.08 -8.03 5.13
C PRO A 106 0.45 -9.39 4.69
N ASP A 107 1.60 -9.76 5.21
CA ASP A 107 2.15 -11.10 5.07
C ASP A 107 3.06 -11.44 6.24
N ARG A 108 3.07 -12.71 6.66
CA ARG A 108 3.90 -13.18 7.78
C ARG A 108 5.40 -13.06 7.49
N SER A 109 5.79 -13.07 6.22
CA SER A 109 7.19 -12.86 5.81
C SER A 109 7.68 -11.43 5.99
N ARG A 110 6.77 -10.46 6.21
CA ARG A 110 7.07 -9.03 6.37
C ARG A 110 7.32 -8.70 7.84
N GLY A 111 8.41 -9.22 8.39
CA GLY A 111 8.81 -8.92 9.77
C GLY A 111 9.24 -7.46 9.98
N GLY A 112 9.21 -7.00 11.25
CA GLY A 112 9.74 -5.68 11.63
C GLY A 112 8.81 -4.49 11.36
N VAL A 113 7.58 -4.74 10.93
CA VAL A 113 6.51 -3.72 10.77
C VAL A 113 5.25 -4.15 11.49
N ASP A 114 4.52 -3.18 12.03
CA ASP A 114 3.17 -3.37 12.57
C ASP A 114 2.14 -3.00 11.51
N PHE A 115 1.02 -3.70 11.48
CA PHE A 115 -0.07 -3.43 10.55
C PHE A 115 -1.27 -2.86 11.29
N SER A 116 -1.94 -1.87 10.69
CA SER A 116 -3.26 -1.40 11.10
C SER A 116 -4.33 -2.48 10.87
N PRO A 117 -5.57 -2.31 11.36
CA PRO A 117 -6.72 -2.99 10.78
C PRO A 117 -6.83 -2.74 9.27
N PRO A 118 -7.55 -3.61 8.52
CA PRO A 118 -7.75 -3.42 7.08
C PRO A 118 -8.37 -2.05 6.77
N ILE A 119 -7.80 -1.34 5.79
CA ILE A 119 -8.29 -0.02 5.36
C ILE A 119 -8.91 -0.05 3.97
N LEU A 120 -8.60 -1.07 3.18
CA LEU A 120 -9.09 -1.25 1.82
C LEU A 120 -9.07 -2.73 1.45
N GLN A 121 -10.03 -3.17 0.66
CA GLN A 121 -10.05 -4.50 0.04
C GLN A 121 -9.80 -4.34 -1.45
N LEU A 122 -8.94 -5.17 -2.02
CA LEU A 122 -8.58 -5.14 -3.43
C LEU A 122 -8.93 -6.45 -4.10
N ASP A 123 -9.41 -6.34 -5.33
CA ASP A 123 -9.72 -7.44 -6.22
C ASP A 123 -8.47 -7.85 -6.97
N TYR A 124 -8.08 -9.12 -6.87
CA TYR A 124 -7.01 -9.75 -7.65
C TYR A 124 -7.64 -10.61 -8.75
N THR A 125 -7.14 -10.47 -9.97
CA THR A 125 -7.61 -11.26 -11.12
C THR A 125 -6.47 -11.38 -12.14
N PHE A 126 -6.80 -11.81 -13.36
CA PHE A 126 -5.85 -11.98 -14.45
C PHE A 126 -6.18 -11.13 -15.66
N LEU A 127 -5.16 -10.62 -16.31
CA LEU A 127 -5.18 -10.20 -17.70
C LEU A 127 -4.72 -11.39 -18.55
N VAL A 128 -5.52 -11.79 -19.53
CA VAL A 128 -5.22 -12.88 -20.46
C VAL A 128 -5.25 -12.40 -21.91
N PRO A 129 -4.41 -12.94 -22.80
CA PRO A 129 -4.36 -12.54 -24.20
C PRO A 129 -5.62 -12.95 -24.96
N ALA A 130 -5.76 -12.44 -26.20
CA ALA A 130 -6.78 -12.88 -27.12
C ALA A 130 -6.74 -14.39 -27.34
N GLY A 131 -7.90 -15.05 -27.39
CA GLY A 131 -7.99 -16.50 -27.63
C GLY A 131 -7.55 -17.38 -26.45
N SER A 132 -7.20 -16.80 -25.29
CA SER A 132 -6.82 -17.60 -24.12
C SER A 132 -7.94 -18.55 -23.68
N SER A 133 -7.55 -19.79 -23.35
CA SER A 133 -8.43 -20.82 -22.77
C SER A 133 -8.78 -20.56 -21.30
N ILE A 134 -8.11 -19.61 -20.64
CA ILE A 134 -8.37 -19.22 -19.27
C ILE A 134 -9.58 -18.30 -19.26
N GLN A 135 -10.74 -18.79 -18.79
CA GLN A 135 -11.98 -18.04 -18.70
C GLN A 135 -12.24 -17.55 -17.28
N HIS A 136 -11.78 -18.30 -16.28
CA HIS A 136 -11.92 -18.05 -14.85
C HIS A 136 -10.57 -18.11 -14.15
N VAL A 137 -10.47 -17.47 -12.98
CA VAL A 137 -9.24 -17.52 -12.15
C VAL A 137 -8.83 -18.96 -11.85
N ALA A 138 -9.79 -19.84 -11.60
CA ALA A 138 -9.53 -21.27 -11.33
C ALA A 138 -8.93 -22.02 -12.53
N ASP A 139 -9.22 -21.61 -13.76
CA ASP A 139 -8.67 -22.24 -14.96
C ASP A 139 -7.17 -22.04 -15.09
N ALA A 140 -6.62 -21.05 -14.41
CA ALA A 140 -5.20 -20.74 -14.48
C ALA A 140 -4.34 -21.73 -13.64
N ASP A 141 -4.92 -22.49 -12.68
CA ASP A 141 -4.17 -23.45 -11.88
C ASP A 141 -4.09 -24.82 -12.54
N ARG A 142 -3.48 -24.91 -13.71
CA ARG A 142 -3.25 -26.14 -14.46
C ARG A 142 -1.79 -26.31 -14.83
N LEU A 143 -1.36 -27.57 -14.99
CA LEU A 143 -0.02 -27.90 -15.50
C LEU A 143 0.21 -27.27 -16.88
N GLY A 144 1.38 -26.68 -17.06
CA GLY A 144 1.77 -26.01 -18.29
C GLY A 144 1.32 -24.55 -18.39
N ILE A 145 0.44 -24.07 -17.52
CA ILE A 145 0.09 -22.64 -17.46
C ILE A 145 1.17 -21.87 -16.72
N ARG A 146 1.61 -20.76 -17.32
CA ARG A 146 2.60 -19.81 -16.77
C ARG A 146 1.89 -18.52 -16.39
N ILE A 147 2.04 -18.09 -15.14
CA ILE A 147 1.41 -16.89 -14.63
C ILE A 147 2.49 -15.87 -14.32
N ALA A 148 2.50 -14.75 -15.06
CA ALA A 148 3.36 -13.61 -14.77
C ALA A 148 2.88 -12.91 -13.50
N VAL A 149 3.79 -12.67 -12.56
CA VAL A 149 3.51 -12.07 -11.26
C VAL A 149 4.60 -11.10 -10.86
N VAL A 150 4.23 -10.03 -10.15
CA VAL A 150 5.20 -9.11 -9.56
C VAL A 150 5.70 -9.69 -8.24
N ARG A 151 7.02 -9.82 -8.12
CA ARG A 151 7.67 -10.39 -6.93
C ARG A 151 7.24 -9.65 -5.65
N ASP A 152 6.98 -10.40 -4.60
CA ASP A 152 6.62 -9.92 -3.26
C ASP A 152 5.33 -9.09 -3.16
N HIS A 153 4.55 -8.96 -4.24
CA HIS A 153 3.23 -8.37 -4.16
C HIS A 153 2.25 -9.28 -3.39
N ALA A 154 1.26 -8.68 -2.73
CA ALA A 154 0.29 -9.43 -1.94
C ALA A 154 -0.54 -10.41 -2.80
N SER A 155 -0.89 -10.03 -4.03
CA SER A 155 -1.54 -10.93 -5.00
C SER A 155 -0.68 -12.17 -5.28
N THR A 156 0.62 -11.99 -5.50
CA THR A 156 1.58 -13.07 -5.74
C THR A 156 1.70 -14.00 -4.54
N LEU A 157 1.85 -13.43 -3.34
CA LEU A 157 1.91 -14.21 -2.10
C LEU A 157 0.61 -14.99 -1.84
N THR A 158 -0.54 -14.43 -2.20
CA THR A 158 -1.83 -15.12 -2.10
C THR A 158 -1.89 -16.27 -3.11
N LEU A 159 -1.63 -16.00 -4.39
CA LEU A 159 -1.69 -17.01 -5.44
C LEU A 159 -0.71 -18.17 -5.21
N SER A 160 0.51 -17.90 -4.76
CA SER A 160 1.51 -18.93 -4.46
C SER A 160 1.09 -19.93 -3.37
N ARG A 161 0.13 -19.54 -2.52
CA ARG A 161 -0.41 -20.45 -1.49
C ARG A 161 -1.57 -21.30 -1.98
N ILE A 162 -2.39 -20.77 -2.87
CA ILE A 162 -3.61 -21.42 -3.34
C ILE A 162 -3.37 -22.23 -4.63
N PHE A 163 -2.50 -21.77 -5.53
CA PHE A 163 -2.19 -22.46 -6.78
C PHE A 163 -1.17 -23.56 -6.56
N LYS A 164 -1.42 -24.72 -7.15
CA LYS A 164 -0.63 -25.93 -6.96
C LYS A 164 0.05 -26.45 -8.24
N HIS A 165 -0.49 -26.11 -9.40
CA HIS A 165 -0.12 -26.70 -10.68
C HIS A 165 0.49 -25.70 -11.66
N ALA A 166 0.04 -24.44 -11.62
CA ALA A 166 0.56 -23.39 -12.47
C ALA A 166 1.98 -22.96 -12.08
N GLN A 167 2.77 -22.57 -13.06
CA GLN A 167 4.11 -22.05 -12.88
C GLN A 167 4.06 -20.52 -12.72
N MET A 168 4.58 -19.99 -11.63
CA MET A 168 4.76 -18.54 -11.44
C MET A 168 6.02 -18.05 -12.14
N VAL A 169 5.89 -17.05 -13.02
CA VAL A 169 6.99 -16.34 -13.70
C VAL A 169 7.12 -14.96 -13.10
N TYR A 170 8.24 -14.68 -12.48
CA TYR A 170 8.43 -13.48 -11.63
C TYR A 170 9.15 -12.36 -12.37
N ALA A 171 8.62 -11.15 -12.25
CA ALA A 171 9.35 -9.92 -12.56
C ALA A 171 9.36 -8.96 -11.35
N ALA A 172 10.23 -7.96 -11.36
CA ALA A 172 10.41 -7.06 -10.22
C ALA A 172 9.30 -6.01 -10.11
N THR A 173 8.76 -5.56 -11.24
CA THR A 173 7.77 -4.47 -11.31
C THR A 173 6.67 -4.80 -12.33
N PRO A 174 5.54 -4.07 -12.35
CA PRO A 174 4.42 -4.37 -13.25
C PRO A 174 4.75 -4.34 -14.74
N GLU A 175 5.56 -3.38 -15.21
CA GLU A 175 5.86 -3.26 -16.64
C GLU A 175 6.62 -4.49 -17.18
N PRO A 176 7.75 -4.93 -16.60
CA PRO A 176 8.37 -6.19 -17.01
C PRO A 176 7.46 -7.42 -16.86
N THR A 177 6.54 -7.42 -15.87
CA THR A 177 5.58 -8.52 -15.71
C THR A 177 4.58 -8.56 -16.87
N PHE A 178 4.10 -7.39 -17.31
CA PHE A 178 3.26 -7.29 -18.49
C PHE A 178 4.00 -7.72 -19.77
N GLU A 179 5.28 -7.38 -19.88
CA GLU A 179 6.10 -7.82 -21.02
C GLU A 179 6.22 -9.34 -21.13
N LEU A 180 6.26 -10.07 -20.01
CA LEU A 180 6.22 -11.54 -20.03
C LEU A 180 4.94 -12.07 -20.71
N LEU A 181 3.79 -11.42 -20.45
CA LEU A 181 2.54 -11.77 -21.12
C LEU A 181 2.57 -11.37 -22.60
N ARG A 182 2.99 -10.15 -22.92
CA ARG A 182 3.02 -9.62 -24.28
C ARG A 182 3.94 -10.38 -25.22
N THR A 183 5.03 -10.95 -24.68
CA THR A 183 6.02 -11.74 -25.43
C THR A 183 5.80 -13.24 -25.30
N GLU A 184 4.61 -13.67 -24.89
CA GLU A 184 4.20 -15.08 -24.78
C GLU A 184 5.09 -15.93 -23.86
N GLN A 185 5.81 -15.28 -22.94
CA GLN A 185 6.58 -15.97 -21.90
C GLN A 185 5.70 -16.37 -20.70
N ALA A 186 4.48 -15.83 -20.66
CA ALA A 186 3.42 -16.19 -19.70
C ALA A 186 2.07 -16.22 -20.41
N ASP A 187 1.14 -16.97 -19.85
CA ASP A 187 -0.20 -17.19 -20.39
C ASP A 187 -1.27 -16.31 -19.71
N ALA A 188 -0.92 -15.73 -18.55
CA ALA A 188 -1.72 -14.78 -17.81
C ALA A 188 -0.83 -13.83 -17.01
N PHE A 189 -1.31 -12.59 -16.76
CA PHE A 189 -0.69 -11.64 -15.82
C PHE A 189 -1.63 -11.42 -14.63
N ALA A 190 -1.18 -11.78 -13.43
CA ALA A 190 -1.93 -11.65 -12.20
C ALA A 190 -1.59 -10.36 -11.45
N SER A 191 -2.59 -9.56 -11.13
CA SER A 191 -2.42 -8.34 -10.34
C SER A 191 -3.76 -7.84 -9.76
N ILE A 192 -3.74 -6.62 -9.20
CA ILE A 192 -4.94 -5.88 -8.83
C ILE A 192 -5.71 -5.54 -10.10
N ARG A 193 -7.04 -5.73 -10.09
CA ARG A 193 -7.91 -5.46 -11.24
C ARG A 193 -7.69 -4.07 -11.85
N ALA A 194 -7.58 -3.03 -11.03
CA ALA A 194 -7.34 -1.66 -11.51
C ALA A 194 -6.02 -1.51 -12.27
N VAL A 195 -4.97 -2.21 -11.86
CA VAL A 195 -3.68 -2.25 -12.57
C VAL A 195 -3.82 -2.94 -13.91
N LEU A 196 -4.48 -4.10 -13.95
CA LEU A 196 -4.68 -4.87 -15.19
C LEU A 196 -5.52 -4.12 -16.23
N LEU A 197 -6.54 -3.38 -15.79
CA LEU A 197 -7.33 -2.51 -16.65
C LEU A 197 -6.48 -1.40 -17.30
N GLY A 198 -5.42 -0.93 -16.64
CA GLY A 198 -4.46 0.00 -17.22
C GLY A 198 -3.54 -0.63 -18.29
N TYR A 199 -3.30 -1.95 -18.21
CA TYR A 199 -2.49 -2.69 -19.19
C TYR A 199 -3.30 -3.27 -20.36
N ALA A 200 -4.57 -3.60 -20.15
CA ALA A 200 -5.40 -4.23 -21.18
C ALA A 200 -5.39 -3.49 -22.53
N PRO A 201 -5.47 -2.13 -22.60
CA PRO A 201 -5.40 -1.42 -23.88
C PRO A 201 -4.06 -1.58 -24.63
N LYS A 202 -2.98 -1.93 -23.91
CA LYS A 202 -1.65 -2.15 -24.51
C LYS A 202 -1.49 -3.53 -25.16
N LEU A 203 -2.48 -4.44 -24.99
CA LEU A 203 -2.52 -5.77 -25.60
C LEU A 203 -3.87 -5.99 -26.27
N PRO A 204 -4.01 -5.66 -27.57
CA PRO A 204 -5.26 -5.74 -28.30
C PRO A 204 -5.91 -7.13 -28.23
N GLY A 205 -7.22 -7.17 -27.99
CA GLY A 205 -7.99 -8.40 -27.83
C GLY A 205 -7.80 -9.13 -26.49
N SER A 206 -6.94 -8.63 -25.60
CA SER A 206 -6.83 -9.15 -24.24
C SER A 206 -8.09 -8.82 -23.43
N ARG A 207 -8.28 -9.58 -22.35
CA ARG A 207 -9.37 -9.32 -21.41
C ARG A 207 -8.90 -9.47 -19.96
N VAL A 208 -9.44 -8.64 -19.08
CA VAL A 208 -9.34 -8.80 -17.64
C VAL A 208 -10.50 -9.70 -17.21
N LEU A 209 -10.21 -10.79 -16.48
CA LEU A 209 -11.24 -11.72 -16.03
C LEU A 209 -12.20 -11.03 -15.06
N GLU A 210 -13.48 -11.45 -15.07
CA GLU A 210 -14.51 -10.85 -14.21
C GLU A 210 -14.47 -11.42 -12.79
N ASP A 211 -14.18 -12.71 -12.64
CA ASP A 211 -14.02 -13.36 -11.36
C ASP A 211 -12.75 -12.91 -10.66
N ILE A 212 -12.81 -12.85 -9.35
CA ILE A 212 -11.77 -12.27 -8.51
C ILE A 212 -11.42 -13.15 -7.32
N THR A 213 -10.18 -12.98 -6.84
CA THR A 213 -9.77 -13.36 -5.49
C THR A 213 -9.51 -12.07 -4.72
N THR A 214 -10.10 -11.90 -3.56
CA THR A 214 -9.97 -10.67 -2.78
C THR A 214 -8.82 -10.74 -1.79
N GLY A 215 -8.15 -9.61 -1.58
CA GLY A 215 -7.11 -9.47 -0.57
C GLY A 215 -7.16 -8.12 0.14
N PRO A 216 -6.93 -8.09 1.46
CA PRO A 216 -6.92 -6.85 2.23
C PRO A 216 -5.63 -6.04 2.00
N ILE A 217 -5.75 -4.72 2.04
CA ILE A 217 -4.62 -3.81 2.20
C ILE A 217 -4.66 -3.16 3.58
N PHE A 218 -3.49 -3.06 4.19
CA PHE A 218 -3.28 -2.45 5.49
C PHE A 218 -2.22 -1.35 5.37
N SER A 219 -2.24 -0.37 6.25
CA SER A 219 -1.08 0.46 6.45
C SER A 219 -0.06 -0.30 7.29
N ALA A 220 1.18 -0.34 6.83
CA ALA A 220 2.30 -0.87 7.59
C ALA A 220 3.06 0.29 8.22
N TRP A 221 3.37 0.19 9.50
CA TRP A 221 4.09 1.19 10.27
C TRP A 221 5.42 0.63 10.74
N ARG A 222 6.41 1.49 10.85
CA ARG A 222 7.64 1.12 11.54
C ARG A 222 7.37 0.89 13.01
N CYS A 223 7.63 -0.32 13.52
CA CYS A 223 7.68 -0.58 14.95
C CYS A 223 8.94 0.06 15.54
N ARG A 224 8.83 1.24 16.15
CA ARG A 224 9.85 1.70 17.10
C ARG A 224 9.64 0.92 18.39
N ARG A 225 10.51 -0.07 18.67
CA ARG A 225 10.59 -0.62 20.02
C ARG A 225 10.88 0.56 20.95
N VAL A 226 9.87 0.96 21.72
CA VAL A 226 10.08 1.85 22.87
C VAL A 226 11.04 1.07 23.78
N LYS A 227 12.30 1.53 23.89
CA LYS A 227 13.15 1.09 25.00
C LYS A 227 12.43 1.56 26.26
N LEU A 228 11.70 0.66 26.91
CA LEU A 228 11.31 0.85 28.29
C LEU A 228 12.64 1.02 29.04
N ARG A 229 12.91 2.26 29.52
CA ARG A 229 13.97 2.50 30.47
C ARG A 229 13.57 1.72 31.73
N GLY A 230 14.27 0.62 31.97
CA GLY A 230 14.26 -0.04 33.27
C GLY A 230 14.89 0.86 34.34
#